data_d80765c0eb9094eda68e5751ca72578d
#
_entry.id   d80765c0eb9094eda68e5751ca72578d
#
_cell.length_a   1.000
_cell.length_b   1.000
_cell.length_c   1.000
_cell.angle_alpha   90.00
_cell.angle_beta   90.00
_cell.angle_gamma   90.00
#
_symmetry.space_group_name_H-M   'P 1'
#
loop_
_entity.id
_entity.type
_entity.pdbx_description
1 polymer ?
#
loop_
_entity_poly.entity_id
_entity_poly.type
_entity_poly.pdbx_seq_one_letter_code
_entity_poly.pdbx_strand_id
1 'polypeptide(L)'
;MNLDCIDKKFDFTGSKIALICGDKVLTILRDDKDDIPCPNMWELPGGGREGDESPFECATREVYEELGIHLNEDCLLWGKIYPSVIFEGKQSVFMVGQLRQEQFDNITFGDEGQAYKLMPIEEFLKSKQAVPQLQGRLRDYLEESL
;
A
#
# COMPACT_ATOMS: atom_id res chain seq x y z
N MET A 1 -12.22 -6.02 14.07
CA MET A 1 -11.12 -5.25 13.47
C MET A 1 -11.20 -3.81 13.89
N ASN A 2 -10.09 -3.24 14.32
CA ASN A 2 -10.06 -1.86 14.81
C ASN A 2 -9.40 -0.95 13.75
N LEU A 3 -10.19 -0.02 13.19
CA LEU A 3 -9.71 0.94 12.20
C LEU A 3 -9.33 2.29 12.82
N ASP A 4 -9.33 2.40 14.14
CA ASP A 4 -9.05 3.67 14.82
C ASP A 4 -7.69 4.26 14.45
N CYS A 5 -6.69 3.40 14.18
CA CYS A 5 -5.35 3.86 13.87
C CYS A 5 -5.24 4.62 12.54
N ILE A 6 -6.20 4.45 11.63
CA ILE A 6 -6.08 5.03 10.28
C ILE A 6 -6.51 6.50 10.20
N ASP A 7 -7.31 6.95 11.17
CA ASP A 7 -7.76 8.34 11.21
C ASP A 7 -7.01 9.18 12.24
N LYS A 8 -6.17 8.56 13.07
CA LYS A 8 -5.46 9.25 14.13
C LYS A 8 -4.19 9.92 13.61
N LYS A 9 -3.94 11.11 14.11
CA LYS A 9 -2.68 11.82 13.85
C LYS A 9 -1.71 11.47 14.97
N PHE A 10 -0.77 10.58 14.65
CA PHE A 10 0.28 10.17 15.57
C PHE A 10 1.60 10.12 14.80
N ASP A 11 2.70 9.86 15.49
CA ASP A 11 4.03 9.87 14.88
C ASP A 11 4.26 8.57 14.09
N PHE A 12 4.04 8.62 12.77
CA PHE A 12 4.34 7.51 11.87
C PHE A 12 5.09 8.04 10.64
N THR A 13 5.87 7.18 10.00
CA THR A 13 6.74 7.58 8.89
C THR A 13 6.06 7.52 7.52
N GLY A 14 5.08 6.65 7.37
CA GLY A 14 4.38 6.50 6.11
C GLY A 14 3.33 5.43 6.19
N SER A 15 2.57 5.27 5.09
CA SER A 15 1.52 4.26 5.02
C SER A 15 1.47 3.62 3.63
N LYS A 16 1.15 2.33 3.61
CA LYS A 16 0.91 1.56 2.39
C LYS A 16 -0.50 1.00 2.44
N ILE A 17 -1.09 0.79 1.28
CA ILE A 17 -2.43 0.22 1.19
C ILE A 17 -2.47 -0.88 0.13
N ALA A 18 -3.00 -2.05 0.51
CA ALA A 18 -3.28 -3.12 -0.43
C ALA A 18 -4.70 -2.92 -0.96
N LEU A 19 -4.81 -2.55 -2.22
CA LEU A 19 -6.10 -2.33 -2.88
C LEU A 19 -6.50 -3.62 -3.58
N ILE A 20 -7.55 -4.25 -3.08
CA ILE A 20 -7.98 -5.58 -3.52
C ILE A 20 -9.20 -5.49 -4.44
N CYS A 21 -9.11 -6.16 -5.57
CA CYS A 21 -10.19 -6.30 -6.54
C CYS A 21 -10.39 -7.81 -6.78
N GLY A 22 -11.41 -8.38 -6.14
CA GLY A 22 -11.62 -9.83 -6.19
C GLY A 22 -10.49 -10.59 -5.52
N ASP A 23 -9.81 -11.45 -6.25
CA ASP A 23 -8.66 -12.22 -5.78
C ASP A 23 -7.31 -11.61 -6.18
N LYS A 24 -7.34 -10.35 -6.61
CA LYS A 24 -6.13 -9.65 -7.08
C LYS A 24 -5.85 -8.42 -6.25
N VAL A 25 -4.59 -8.02 -6.23
CA VAL A 25 -4.12 -6.82 -5.53
C VAL A 25 -3.39 -5.91 -6.51
N LEU A 26 -3.63 -4.60 -6.37
CA LEU A 26 -2.97 -3.60 -7.23
C LEU A 26 -1.52 -3.45 -6.81
N THR A 27 -0.62 -3.68 -7.76
CA THR A 27 0.83 -3.62 -7.53
C THR A 27 1.49 -2.61 -8.46
N ILE A 28 2.61 -2.09 -8.00
CA ILE A 28 3.46 -1.16 -8.76
C ILE A 28 4.87 -1.75 -8.79
N LEU A 29 5.48 -1.80 -9.97
CA LEU A 29 6.88 -2.22 -10.09
C LEU A 29 7.77 -1.02 -9.83
N ARG A 30 8.59 -1.11 -8.78
CA ARG A 30 9.51 -0.03 -8.40
C ARG A 30 10.56 0.19 -9.47
N ASP A 31 11.07 1.42 -9.55
CA ASP A 31 12.15 1.75 -10.47
C ASP A 31 13.37 0.87 -10.22
N ASP A 32 14.13 0.63 -11.26
CA ASP A 32 15.38 -0.15 -11.19
C ASP A 32 16.56 0.81 -11.04
N LYS A 33 16.71 1.34 -9.82
CA LYS A 33 17.74 2.33 -9.48
C LYS A 33 18.53 1.87 -8.28
N ASP A 34 19.83 2.12 -8.28
CA ASP A 34 20.71 1.70 -7.18
C ASP A 34 20.51 2.48 -5.88
N ASP A 35 19.93 3.68 -5.98
CA ASP A 35 19.79 4.60 -4.84
C ASP A 35 18.46 4.50 -4.10
N ILE A 36 17.63 3.50 -4.41
CA ILE A 36 16.36 3.29 -3.72
C ILE A 36 16.31 1.91 -3.07
N PRO A 37 15.51 1.74 -2.00
CA PRO A 37 15.28 0.41 -1.42
C PRO A 37 14.50 -0.47 -2.38
N CYS A 38 14.79 -1.77 -2.38
CA CYS A 38 14.05 -2.78 -3.15
C CYS A 38 13.85 -2.42 -4.63
N PRO A 39 14.93 -2.10 -5.38
CA PRO A 39 14.78 -1.73 -6.78
C PRO A 39 14.19 -2.89 -7.61
N ASN A 40 13.40 -2.55 -8.63
CA ASN A 40 12.83 -3.51 -9.56
C ASN A 40 11.97 -4.59 -8.89
N MET A 41 11.35 -4.26 -7.75
CA MET A 41 10.46 -5.17 -7.03
C MET A 41 9.03 -4.66 -7.04
N TRP A 42 8.08 -5.59 -6.98
CA TRP A 42 6.67 -5.27 -6.89
C TRP A 42 6.31 -4.81 -5.48
N GLU A 43 5.67 -3.66 -5.38
CA GLU A 43 5.22 -3.08 -4.14
C GLU A 43 3.74 -2.73 -4.20
N LEU A 44 3.23 -2.18 -3.11
CA LEU A 44 1.85 -1.71 -3.01
C LEU A 44 1.85 -0.18 -2.93
N PRO A 45 0.75 0.47 -3.33
CA PRO A 45 0.66 1.94 -3.30
C PRO A 45 0.82 2.51 -1.91
N GLY A 46 1.29 3.75 -1.85
CA GLY A 46 1.51 4.48 -0.61
C GLY A 46 2.91 5.02 -0.54
N GLY A 47 3.22 5.71 0.55
CA GLY A 47 4.54 6.32 0.70
C GLY A 47 4.70 7.08 2.00
N GLY A 48 5.63 8.04 2.00
CA GLY A 48 5.99 8.81 3.18
C GLY A 48 4.94 9.83 3.58
N ARG A 49 4.83 10.03 4.89
CA ARG A 49 3.93 11.02 5.47
C ARG A 49 4.43 12.43 5.18
N GLU A 50 3.51 13.33 4.86
CA GLU A 50 3.80 14.76 4.73
C GLU A 50 3.04 15.53 5.81
N GLY A 51 3.73 16.45 6.50
CA GLY A 51 3.11 17.27 7.52
C GLY A 51 2.45 16.43 8.61
N ASP A 52 1.22 16.80 8.96
CA ASP A 52 0.47 16.15 10.03
C ASP A 52 -0.64 15.22 9.52
N GLU A 53 -0.47 14.65 8.33
CA GLU A 53 -1.44 13.73 7.76
C GLU A 53 -1.75 12.57 8.71
N SER A 54 -3.01 12.12 8.71
CA SER A 54 -3.36 10.82 9.27
C SER A 54 -2.90 9.71 8.30
N PRO A 55 -2.84 8.44 8.74
CA PRO A 55 -2.45 7.36 7.85
C PRO A 55 -3.30 7.26 6.58
N PHE A 56 -4.62 7.43 6.70
CA PHE A 56 -5.48 7.39 5.52
C PHE A 56 -5.28 8.60 4.61
N GLU A 57 -5.10 9.79 5.17
CA GLU A 57 -4.79 10.98 4.38
C GLU A 57 -3.49 10.79 3.60
N CYS A 58 -2.48 10.24 4.25
CA CYS A 58 -1.19 9.94 3.62
C CYS A 58 -1.35 8.96 2.46
N ALA A 59 -2.03 7.84 2.68
CA ALA A 59 -2.25 6.84 1.64
C ALA A 59 -3.08 7.40 0.49
N THR A 60 -4.12 8.16 0.80
CA THR A 60 -5.00 8.76 -0.22
C THR A 60 -4.23 9.71 -1.14
N ARG A 61 -3.39 10.55 -0.56
CA ARG A 61 -2.55 11.47 -1.34
C ARG A 61 -1.59 10.70 -2.23
N GLU A 62 -0.88 9.73 -1.67
CA GLU A 62 0.09 8.93 -2.43
C GLU A 62 -0.56 8.14 -3.55
N VAL A 63 -1.72 7.52 -3.31
CA VAL A 63 -2.45 6.77 -4.33
C VAL A 63 -2.87 7.70 -5.47
N TYR A 64 -3.32 8.92 -5.15
CA TYR A 64 -3.67 9.88 -6.20
C TYR A 64 -2.45 10.29 -7.02
N GLU A 65 -1.34 10.58 -6.36
CA GLU A 65 -0.10 10.96 -7.05
C GLU A 65 0.43 9.84 -7.95
N GLU A 66 0.36 8.60 -7.46
CA GLU A 66 0.91 7.45 -8.20
C GLU A 66 -0.01 6.94 -9.30
N LEU A 67 -1.32 6.98 -9.10
CA LEU A 67 -2.27 6.24 -9.94
C LEU A 67 -3.48 7.06 -10.41
N GLY A 68 -3.65 8.28 -9.91
CA GLY A 68 -4.79 9.10 -10.29
C GLY A 68 -6.13 8.62 -9.73
N ILE A 69 -6.12 7.76 -8.74
CA ILE A 69 -7.34 7.24 -8.11
C ILE A 69 -7.67 8.05 -6.86
N HIS A 70 -8.94 8.40 -6.70
CA HIS A 70 -9.45 9.01 -5.47
C HIS A 70 -10.04 7.92 -4.58
N LEU A 71 -9.51 7.78 -3.35
CA LEU A 71 -10.01 6.83 -2.39
C LEU A 71 -10.94 7.50 -1.39
N ASN A 72 -11.99 6.79 -0.98
CA ASN A 72 -12.88 7.18 0.11
C ASN A 72 -12.71 6.20 1.27
N GLU A 73 -12.98 6.66 2.50
CA GLU A 73 -12.89 5.80 3.68
C GLU A 73 -13.78 4.56 3.59
N ASP A 74 -14.86 4.64 2.82
CA ASP A 74 -15.77 3.50 2.58
C ASP A 74 -15.04 2.28 2.02
N CYS A 75 -13.90 2.47 1.36
CA CYS A 75 -13.16 1.36 0.77
C CYS A 75 -12.40 0.53 1.79
N LEU A 76 -12.16 1.08 3.00
CA LEU A 76 -11.28 0.45 3.98
C LEU A 76 -11.86 -0.83 4.55
N LEU A 77 -11.01 -1.86 4.60
CA LEU A 77 -11.35 -3.17 5.15
C LEU A 77 -10.56 -3.48 6.42
N TRP A 78 -9.34 -2.93 6.55
CA TRP A 78 -8.44 -3.30 7.64
C TRP A 78 -7.28 -2.33 7.74
N GLY A 79 -6.69 -2.21 8.93
CA GLY A 79 -5.49 -1.40 9.15
C GLY A 79 -4.74 -1.87 10.38
N LYS A 80 -3.42 -1.70 10.36
CA LYS A 80 -2.56 -2.10 11.48
C LYS A 80 -1.27 -1.28 11.51
N ILE A 81 -0.80 -0.99 12.72
CA ILE A 81 0.48 -0.31 12.94
C ILE A 81 1.60 -1.35 12.98
N TYR A 82 2.70 -1.06 12.28
CA TYR A 82 3.88 -1.92 12.25
C TYR A 82 5.13 -1.12 12.57
N PRO A 83 6.20 -1.76 13.04
CA PRO A 83 7.49 -1.10 13.10
C PRO A 83 7.93 -0.70 11.69
N SER A 84 8.51 0.49 11.55
CA SER A 84 9.07 0.91 10.26
C SER A 84 10.31 0.05 9.96
N VAL A 85 10.44 -0.39 8.70
CA VAL A 85 11.64 -1.14 8.27
C VAL A 85 12.75 -0.21 7.80
N ILE A 86 12.45 1.06 7.55
CA ILE A 86 13.40 2.05 7.05
C ILE A 86 13.96 2.89 8.20
N PHE A 87 13.13 3.26 9.15
CA PHE A 87 13.52 4.15 10.25
C PHE A 87 13.39 3.42 11.58
N GLU A 88 14.53 3.03 12.16
CA GLU A 88 14.58 2.29 13.41
C GLU A 88 13.86 3.06 14.53
N GLY A 89 13.04 2.33 15.32
CA GLY A 89 12.30 2.90 16.42
C GLY A 89 11.06 3.69 16.02
N LYS A 90 10.77 3.79 14.72
CA LYS A 90 9.60 4.49 14.21
C LYS A 90 8.51 3.50 13.81
N GLN A 91 7.32 4.04 13.54
CA GLN A 91 6.14 3.24 13.16
C GLN A 91 5.70 3.56 11.73
N SER A 92 5.08 2.59 11.10
CA SER A 92 4.40 2.75 9.81
C SER A 92 3.02 2.13 9.90
N VAL A 93 2.17 2.40 8.91
CA VAL A 93 0.81 1.87 8.89
C VAL A 93 0.59 1.10 7.60
N PHE A 94 -0.08 -0.04 7.71
CA PHE A 94 -0.48 -0.84 6.57
C PHE A 94 -1.99 -0.98 6.59
N MET A 95 -2.62 -0.68 5.46
CA MET A 95 -4.07 -0.74 5.33
C MET A 95 -4.45 -1.67 4.18
N VAL A 96 -5.69 -2.15 4.22
CA VAL A 96 -6.26 -2.91 3.12
C VAL A 96 -7.58 -2.25 2.74
N GLY A 97 -7.78 -2.05 1.45
CA GLY A 97 -8.99 -1.43 0.93
C GLY A 97 -9.51 -2.18 -0.29
N GLN A 98 -10.76 -1.91 -0.62
CA GLN A 98 -11.40 -2.50 -1.79
C GLN A 98 -11.25 -1.58 -2.99
N LEU A 99 -10.87 -2.15 -4.12
CA LEU A 99 -10.75 -1.45 -5.40
C LEU A 99 -11.82 -1.98 -6.35
N ARG A 100 -12.51 -1.07 -7.04
CA ARG A 100 -13.45 -1.46 -8.08
C ARG A 100 -12.72 -1.58 -9.41
N GLN A 101 -13.18 -2.48 -10.27
CA GLN A 101 -12.57 -2.68 -11.59
C GLN A 101 -12.53 -1.38 -12.39
N GLU A 102 -13.61 -0.57 -12.32
CA GLU A 102 -13.63 0.71 -13.06
C GLU A 102 -12.56 1.68 -12.58
N GLN A 103 -12.19 1.65 -11.30
CA GLN A 103 -11.11 2.48 -10.78
C GLN A 103 -9.78 2.06 -11.39
N PHE A 104 -9.54 0.76 -11.48
CA PHE A 104 -8.34 0.23 -12.12
C PHE A 104 -8.29 0.62 -13.60
N ASP A 105 -9.42 0.49 -14.29
CA ASP A 105 -9.50 0.79 -15.73
C ASP A 105 -9.22 2.26 -16.04
N ASN A 106 -9.40 3.15 -15.07
CA ASN A 106 -9.20 4.58 -15.22
C ASN A 106 -7.91 5.11 -14.60
N ILE A 107 -6.95 4.23 -14.29
CA ILE A 107 -5.66 4.65 -13.73
C ILE A 107 -4.91 5.54 -14.70
N THR A 108 -4.38 6.65 -14.17
CA THR A 108 -3.39 7.47 -14.86
C THR A 108 -2.09 7.29 -14.09
N PHE A 109 -1.17 6.52 -14.67
CA PHE A 109 0.09 6.19 -14.01
C PHE A 109 0.99 7.41 -13.91
N GLY A 110 1.54 7.66 -12.72
CA GLY A 110 2.41 8.79 -12.47
C GLY A 110 3.84 8.56 -12.96
N ASP A 111 4.76 9.42 -12.50
CA ASP A 111 6.14 9.45 -12.98
C ASP A 111 7.04 8.45 -12.27
N GLU A 112 6.64 7.93 -11.12
CA GLU A 112 7.44 6.96 -10.36
C GLU A 112 6.97 5.55 -10.65
N GLY A 113 7.93 4.62 -10.74
CA GLY A 113 7.66 3.23 -11.04
C GLY A 113 7.71 2.92 -12.52
N GLN A 114 7.89 1.63 -12.84
CA GLN A 114 8.04 1.17 -14.22
C GLN A 114 6.71 0.71 -14.81
N ALA A 115 5.82 0.16 -13.99
CA ALA A 115 4.58 -0.45 -14.44
C ALA A 115 3.64 -0.66 -13.25
N TYR A 116 2.37 -0.92 -13.55
CA TYR A 116 1.40 -1.32 -12.53
C TYR A 116 0.53 -2.44 -13.09
N LYS A 117 0.01 -3.27 -12.21
CA LYS A 117 -0.93 -4.32 -12.62
C LYS A 117 -1.73 -4.87 -11.44
N LEU A 118 -2.90 -5.44 -11.76
CA LEU A 118 -3.63 -6.30 -10.80
C LEU A 118 -2.98 -7.68 -10.84
N MET A 119 -2.34 -8.04 -9.74
CA MET A 119 -1.63 -9.32 -9.61
C MET A 119 -2.47 -10.24 -8.73
N PRO A 120 -2.63 -11.52 -9.08
CA PRO A 120 -3.27 -12.46 -8.15
C PRO A 120 -2.60 -12.37 -6.77
N ILE A 121 -3.40 -12.31 -5.72
CA ILE A 121 -2.87 -12.17 -4.35
C ILE A 121 -1.86 -13.30 -4.06
N GLU A 122 -2.21 -14.52 -4.45
CA GLU A 122 -1.34 -15.67 -4.23
C GLU A 122 0.02 -15.51 -4.93
N GLU A 123 0.03 -14.97 -6.15
CA GLU A 123 1.27 -14.70 -6.88
C GLU A 123 2.12 -13.66 -6.14
N PHE A 124 1.49 -12.57 -5.69
CA PHE A 124 2.20 -11.54 -4.94
C PHE A 124 2.86 -12.11 -3.68
N LEU A 125 2.13 -12.96 -2.95
CA LEU A 125 2.63 -13.54 -1.70
C LEU A 125 3.79 -14.51 -1.91
N LYS A 126 3.89 -15.14 -3.07
CA LYS A 126 4.93 -16.14 -3.39
C LYS A 126 6.08 -15.57 -4.21
N SER A 127 5.95 -14.38 -4.77
CA SER A 127 6.93 -13.82 -5.67
C SER A 127 8.23 -13.47 -4.96
N LYS A 128 9.34 -13.88 -5.54
CA LYS A 128 10.67 -13.47 -5.07
C LYS A 128 11.00 -12.04 -5.48
N GLN A 129 10.19 -11.46 -6.37
CA GLN A 129 10.34 -10.09 -6.87
C GLN A 129 9.35 -9.15 -6.20
N ALA A 130 8.72 -9.54 -5.10
CA ALA A 130 7.83 -8.68 -4.33
C ALA A 130 8.49 -8.28 -3.01
N VAL A 131 8.18 -7.07 -2.54
CA VAL A 131 8.77 -6.53 -1.30
C VAL A 131 8.35 -7.40 -0.11
N PRO A 132 9.31 -8.04 0.60
CA PRO A 132 8.99 -9.07 1.60
C PRO A 132 8.12 -8.60 2.76
N GLN A 133 8.37 -7.41 3.30
CA GLN A 133 7.58 -6.92 4.43
C GLN A 133 6.12 -6.67 4.04
N LEU A 134 5.86 -6.31 2.79
CA LEU A 134 4.49 -6.11 2.32
C LEU A 134 3.78 -7.44 2.14
N GLN A 135 4.49 -8.48 1.72
CA GLN A 135 3.94 -9.83 1.67
C GLN A 135 3.50 -10.30 3.05
N GLY A 136 4.34 -10.09 4.07
CA GLY A 136 4.03 -10.46 5.44
C GLY A 136 2.82 -9.73 6.01
N ARG A 137 2.73 -8.45 5.75
CA ARG A 137 1.61 -7.63 6.23
C ARG A 137 0.29 -8.01 5.55
N LEU A 138 0.32 -8.30 4.27
CA LEU A 138 -0.87 -8.76 3.56
C LEU A 138 -1.31 -10.14 4.07
N ARG A 139 -0.37 -11.03 4.38
CA ARG A 139 -0.69 -12.31 5.02
C ARG A 139 -1.41 -12.12 6.37
N ASP A 140 -0.95 -11.17 7.17
CA ASP A 140 -1.59 -10.88 8.46
C ASP A 140 -3.07 -10.53 8.28
N TYR A 141 -3.37 -9.67 7.29
CA TYR A 141 -4.76 -9.34 6.97
C TYR A 141 -5.56 -10.58 6.59
N LEU A 142 -5.02 -11.41 5.70
CA LEU A 142 -5.73 -12.59 5.21
C LEU A 142 -5.98 -13.59 6.34
N GLU A 143 -5.04 -13.76 7.25
CA GLU A 143 -5.20 -14.66 8.41
C GLU A 143 -6.22 -14.13 9.41
N GLU A 144 -6.21 -12.82 9.67
CA GLU A 144 -7.15 -12.22 10.62
C GLU A 144 -8.58 -12.12 10.07
N SER A 145 -8.74 -12.23 8.75
CA SER A 145 -10.04 -12.12 8.08
C SER A 145 -10.77 -13.45 7.94
N LEU A 146 -10.13 -14.55 8.29
CA LEU A 146 -10.74 -15.87 8.22
C LEU A 146 -11.77 -16.11 9.33
#